data_842e6b92427f85d14fedb62ae3f04767
#
_entry.id   842e6b92427f85d14fedb62ae3f04767
#
_cell.length_a   1.000
_cell.length_b   1.000
_cell.length_c   1.000
_cell.angle_alpha   90.00
_cell.angle_beta   90.00
_cell.angle_gamma   90.00
#
_symmetry.space_group_name_H-M   'P 1'
#
loop_
_entity.id
_entity.type
_entity.pdbx_description
1 polymer ?
#
loop_
_entity_poly.entity_id
_entity_poly.type
_entity_poly.pdbx_seq_one_letter_code
_entity_poly.pdbx_strand_id
1 'polypeptide(L)'
;MTAAAAAGSSTSAPRVRANQLGWLPGVPAHATLVTDAVGPLPWSLMLDGREVARGLTTPRGHDASAGLDVHTIDVGPIDLEGDGFAIAADGAVSDPFAVRADLYAGLARDALRFFHLQRSGVEIGPEVAGEAYARPAGHVAGSPHGGDADVPCLPAGHAVTGDGVDLYEGWTGSHRLDVTGGWYDAGDHGKYVVNGGISVAQLLGACEWVGGTVPLPDGMERALRDEARWELEWLLRMRVPSGAQYAGLAHHKVSDERWTPIPTLPHEDPQPRYLHRPSTAATLNLVAAAAQGARVFATEDPEFAATLLEAAQASYAAALRHPDLLAPNTNVLANAGSGPYDDTDLRDEWYWAAVELYLATGDERRLEELRASDCHVGGPVDVFADIDWQRVGGLARLHLALVPSRLPEADAVRASATAAADAILATQAGQPFGHPYAPHDGRYDWGSNGLLLNQLTVLGAAWSLTGESRYRDGLAEGMDYVLGRNALGVSYVTGHGARSVHNQHSRWYAHQADPRLPHPPRGALSGGPNSATPDPVSAAAVGGLPAQQCFIDDIGAWGVNEITVNWNAPLVQVAALLAGAVRPAR
;
A
#
# COMPACT_ATOMS: atom_id res chain seq x y z
N MET A 1 28.41 3.74 -28.89
CA MET A 1 27.41 2.93 -29.60
C MET A 1 26.07 3.51 -29.29
N THR A 2 25.43 4.08 -30.29
CA THR A 2 24.19 4.84 -30.21
C THR A 2 23.03 3.92 -29.82
N ALA A 3 22.43 4.15 -28.66
CA ALA A 3 21.18 3.51 -28.27
C ALA A 3 20.06 4.00 -29.20
N ALA A 4 19.51 3.09 -29.98
CA ALA A 4 18.29 3.33 -30.73
C ALA A 4 17.11 3.29 -29.75
N ALA A 5 16.50 4.43 -29.49
CA ALA A 5 15.23 4.52 -28.78
C ALA A 5 14.16 3.80 -29.62
N ALA A 6 13.67 2.67 -29.12
CA ALA A 6 12.45 2.06 -29.63
C ALA A 6 11.29 2.95 -29.24
N ALA A 7 10.84 3.81 -30.15
CA ALA A 7 9.60 4.54 -30.01
C ALA A 7 8.43 3.55 -30.11
N GLY A 8 7.97 3.02 -28.96
CA GLY A 8 6.64 2.45 -28.86
C GLY A 8 5.63 3.53 -29.23
N SER A 9 4.67 3.22 -30.09
CA SER A 9 3.59 4.12 -30.50
C SER A 9 2.75 4.53 -29.27
N SER A 10 3.12 5.62 -28.61
CA SER A 10 2.28 6.22 -27.59
C SER A 10 1.10 6.89 -28.28
N THR A 11 -0.01 6.20 -28.40
CA THR A 11 -1.29 6.89 -28.61
C THR A 11 -1.46 7.81 -27.40
N SER A 12 -1.50 9.11 -27.61
CA SER A 12 -1.71 10.10 -26.54
C SER A 12 -2.95 9.69 -25.73
N ALA A 13 -2.88 9.86 -24.42
CA ALA A 13 -4.01 9.51 -23.55
C ALA A 13 -5.25 10.32 -23.97
N PRO A 14 -6.47 9.75 -23.93
CA PRO A 14 -7.70 10.42 -24.35
C PRO A 14 -7.90 11.70 -23.51
N ARG A 15 -8.47 12.77 -24.09
CA ARG A 15 -8.76 13.99 -23.33
C ARG A 15 -9.87 13.81 -22.29
N VAL A 16 -10.76 12.84 -22.47
CA VAL A 16 -11.75 12.44 -21.46
C VAL A 16 -11.13 11.36 -20.58
N ARG A 17 -10.92 11.69 -19.32
CA ARG A 17 -10.35 10.83 -18.28
C ARG A 17 -11.46 10.22 -17.44
N ALA A 18 -11.57 8.92 -17.40
CA ALA A 18 -12.53 8.18 -16.60
C ALA A 18 -11.85 6.98 -15.93
N ASN A 19 -12.49 6.40 -14.94
CA ASN A 19 -12.10 5.10 -14.40
C ASN A 19 -12.20 4.04 -15.52
N GLN A 20 -11.07 3.45 -15.87
CA GLN A 20 -10.98 2.48 -16.98
C GLN A 20 -11.49 1.09 -16.60
N LEU A 21 -11.64 0.78 -15.31
CA LEU A 21 -12.33 -0.39 -14.83
C LEU A 21 -13.85 -0.18 -14.95
N GLY A 22 -14.32 0.98 -14.51
CA GLY A 22 -15.72 1.39 -14.60
C GLY A 22 -16.32 1.88 -13.29
N TRP A 23 -17.65 1.84 -13.20
CA TRP A 23 -18.40 2.36 -12.06
C TRP A 23 -19.38 1.34 -11.48
N LEU A 24 -19.67 1.49 -10.20
CA LEU A 24 -20.70 0.72 -9.50
C LEU A 24 -22.09 1.29 -9.83
N PRO A 25 -23.10 0.45 -10.09
CA PRO A 25 -24.46 0.94 -10.32
C PRO A 25 -25.01 1.67 -9.10
N GLY A 26 -25.73 2.78 -9.34
CA GLY A 26 -26.33 3.60 -8.29
C GLY A 26 -25.35 4.41 -7.43
N VAL A 27 -24.05 4.40 -7.77
CA VAL A 27 -23.02 5.25 -7.15
C VAL A 27 -22.75 6.44 -8.08
N PRO A 28 -22.62 7.69 -7.56
CA PRO A 28 -22.26 8.83 -8.39
C PRO A 28 -20.97 8.59 -9.18
N ALA A 29 -20.99 8.89 -10.47
CA ALA A 29 -19.91 8.68 -11.40
C ALA A 29 -19.40 10.00 -11.96
N HIS A 30 -18.08 10.16 -12.03
CA HIS A 30 -17.44 11.38 -12.47
C HIS A 30 -16.32 11.11 -13.48
N ALA A 31 -16.14 12.05 -14.42
CA ALA A 31 -15.00 12.05 -15.33
C ALA A 31 -14.37 13.46 -15.41
N THR A 32 -13.21 13.58 -16.04
CA THR A 32 -12.51 14.83 -16.23
C THR A 32 -12.17 15.00 -17.71
N LEU A 33 -12.55 16.14 -18.30
CA LEU A 33 -12.19 16.52 -19.66
C LEU A 33 -10.99 17.47 -19.62
N VAL A 34 -9.92 17.14 -20.32
CA VAL A 34 -8.78 18.05 -20.57
C VAL A 34 -9.15 18.97 -21.73
N THR A 35 -9.33 20.27 -21.45
CA THR A 35 -9.74 21.29 -22.44
C THR A 35 -9.44 22.70 -21.91
N ASP A 36 -9.06 23.62 -22.78
CA ASP A 36 -8.85 25.02 -22.51
C ASP A 36 -10.12 25.87 -22.73
N ALA A 37 -11.25 25.26 -23.02
CA ALA A 37 -12.53 25.95 -23.18
C ALA A 37 -12.92 26.67 -21.88
N VAL A 38 -13.39 27.90 -22.00
CA VAL A 38 -13.78 28.73 -20.84
C VAL A 38 -15.23 28.51 -20.40
N GLY A 39 -16.07 27.95 -21.25
CA GLY A 39 -17.50 27.74 -21.00
C GLY A 39 -17.87 26.25 -20.95
N PRO A 40 -19.02 25.89 -20.34
CA PRO A 40 -19.52 24.52 -20.33
C PRO A 40 -19.62 23.91 -21.72
N LEU A 41 -19.23 22.66 -21.88
CA LEU A 41 -19.29 21.90 -23.12
C LEU A 41 -20.27 20.74 -22.99
N PRO A 42 -20.96 20.34 -24.09
CA PRO A 42 -21.83 19.17 -24.07
C PRO A 42 -21.00 17.88 -23.93
N TRP A 43 -21.52 16.93 -23.14
CA TRP A 43 -21.03 15.56 -23.08
C TRP A 43 -22.18 14.56 -23.24
N SER A 44 -21.86 13.37 -23.71
CA SER A 44 -22.78 12.23 -23.81
C SER A 44 -22.14 10.97 -23.23
N LEU A 45 -22.93 10.21 -22.45
CA LEU A 45 -22.59 8.85 -22.06
C LEU A 45 -23.17 7.91 -23.12
N MET A 46 -22.32 7.06 -23.67
CA MET A 46 -22.65 6.13 -24.75
C MET A 46 -22.59 4.69 -24.25
N LEU A 47 -23.52 3.84 -24.69
CA LEU A 47 -23.47 2.39 -24.54
C LEU A 47 -23.81 1.77 -25.91
N ASP A 48 -22.91 0.93 -26.44
CA ASP A 48 -23.07 0.29 -27.76
C ASP A 48 -23.42 1.30 -28.88
N GLY A 49 -22.82 2.48 -28.86
CA GLY A 49 -23.05 3.54 -29.84
C GLY A 49 -24.37 4.32 -29.68
N ARG A 50 -25.12 4.05 -28.60
CA ARG A 50 -26.36 4.79 -28.26
C ARG A 50 -26.10 5.74 -27.10
N GLU A 51 -26.61 6.96 -27.19
CA GLU A 51 -26.60 7.91 -26.07
C GLU A 51 -27.60 7.44 -25.00
N VAL A 52 -27.09 7.26 -23.75
CA VAL A 52 -27.88 6.83 -22.58
C VAL A 52 -28.01 7.95 -21.53
N ALA A 53 -27.09 8.91 -21.52
CA ALA A 53 -27.18 10.14 -20.72
C ALA A 53 -26.41 11.27 -21.40
N ARG A 54 -26.71 12.52 -21.04
CA ARG A 54 -26.00 13.71 -21.52
C ARG A 54 -26.08 14.86 -20.52
N GLY A 55 -25.19 15.81 -20.66
CA GLY A 55 -25.19 17.01 -19.82
C GLY A 55 -24.19 18.05 -20.30
N LEU A 56 -23.83 18.95 -19.42
CA LEU A 56 -22.81 19.97 -19.62
C LEU A 56 -21.67 19.77 -18.63
N THR A 57 -20.45 19.99 -19.09
CA THR A 57 -19.25 19.98 -18.23
C THR A 57 -19.24 21.22 -17.33
N THR A 58 -18.54 21.13 -16.20
CA THR A 58 -18.27 22.27 -15.32
C THR A 58 -16.81 22.68 -15.45
N PRO A 59 -16.52 23.90 -15.97
CA PRO A 59 -15.15 24.41 -16.02
C PRO A 59 -14.52 24.49 -14.62
N ARG A 60 -13.27 23.98 -14.49
CA ARG A 60 -12.48 24.04 -13.26
C ARG A 60 -11.24 24.92 -13.41
N GLY A 61 -10.91 25.31 -14.66
CA GLY A 61 -9.72 26.10 -15.01
C GLY A 61 -8.44 25.26 -14.92
N HIS A 62 -7.35 25.93 -14.61
CA HIS A 62 -6.02 25.33 -14.55
C HIS A 62 -5.80 24.57 -13.24
N ASP A 63 -5.51 23.26 -13.35
CA ASP A 63 -5.04 22.43 -12.22
C ASP A 63 -3.50 22.45 -12.22
N ALA A 64 -2.92 23.16 -11.26
CA ALA A 64 -1.47 23.32 -11.16
C ALA A 64 -0.75 21.99 -10.85
N SER A 65 -1.38 21.08 -10.13
CA SER A 65 -0.79 19.77 -9.81
C SER A 65 -0.73 18.86 -11.05
N ALA A 66 -1.70 19.00 -11.94
CA ALA A 66 -1.76 18.28 -13.21
C ALA A 66 -1.09 19.05 -14.37
N GLY A 67 -0.92 20.38 -14.26
CA GLY A 67 -0.44 21.23 -15.34
C GLY A 67 -1.38 21.26 -16.55
N LEU A 68 -2.69 21.13 -16.32
CA LEU A 68 -3.72 20.98 -17.34
C LEU A 68 -4.91 21.90 -17.05
N ASP A 69 -5.51 22.43 -18.11
CA ASP A 69 -6.82 23.09 -18.03
C ASP A 69 -7.91 22.02 -18.18
N VAL A 70 -8.89 22.02 -17.28
CA VAL A 70 -9.83 20.91 -17.17
C VAL A 70 -11.26 21.34 -16.84
N HIS A 71 -12.21 20.48 -17.26
CA HIS A 71 -13.59 20.51 -16.82
C HIS A 71 -13.93 19.19 -16.11
N THR A 72 -14.79 19.23 -15.10
CA THR A 72 -15.39 18.03 -14.54
C THR A 72 -16.67 17.67 -15.30
N ILE A 73 -16.91 16.36 -15.43
CA ILE A 73 -18.14 15.77 -15.97
C ILE A 73 -18.80 15.04 -14.80
N ASP A 74 -19.96 15.53 -14.38
CA ASP A 74 -20.84 14.85 -13.42
C ASP A 74 -21.84 14.02 -14.20
N VAL A 75 -21.67 12.70 -14.17
CA VAL A 75 -22.59 11.76 -14.83
C VAL A 75 -23.75 11.41 -13.90
N GLY A 76 -23.53 11.53 -12.58
CA GLY A 76 -24.46 11.08 -11.57
C GLY A 76 -24.53 9.54 -11.46
N PRO A 77 -25.47 9.00 -10.70
CA PRO A 77 -25.64 7.56 -10.56
C PRO A 77 -26.18 6.94 -11.87
N ILE A 78 -25.62 5.79 -12.23
CA ILE A 78 -26.02 5.01 -13.41
C ILE A 78 -26.62 3.70 -12.91
N ASP A 79 -27.91 3.43 -13.23
CA ASP A 79 -28.58 2.19 -12.85
C ASP A 79 -28.49 1.10 -13.95
N LEU A 80 -28.07 1.50 -15.16
CA LEU A 80 -27.93 0.59 -16.29
C LEU A 80 -26.60 -0.16 -16.21
N GLU A 81 -26.64 -1.48 -16.07
CA GLU A 81 -25.45 -2.32 -16.10
C GLU A 81 -25.09 -2.74 -17.52
N GLY A 82 -23.78 -2.89 -17.79
CA GLY A 82 -23.26 -3.36 -19.07
C GLY A 82 -21.75 -3.09 -19.23
N ASP A 83 -21.22 -3.61 -20.31
CA ASP A 83 -19.85 -3.36 -20.76
C ASP A 83 -19.83 -2.42 -21.96
N GLY A 84 -18.72 -1.72 -22.20
CA GLY A 84 -18.57 -0.87 -23.39
C GLY A 84 -19.16 0.53 -23.27
N PHE A 85 -19.39 1.02 -22.05
CA PHE A 85 -19.69 2.44 -21.85
C PHE A 85 -18.50 3.31 -22.26
N ALA A 86 -18.78 4.49 -22.78
CA ALA A 86 -17.78 5.52 -23.06
C ALA A 86 -18.40 6.92 -22.91
N ILE A 87 -17.59 7.89 -22.54
CA ILE A 87 -18.00 9.32 -22.50
C ILE A 87 -17.42 10.04 -23.70
N ALA A 88 -18.28 10.74 -24.43
CA ALA A 88 -17.91 11.63 -25.52
C ALA A 88 -18.09 13.09 -25.08
N ALA A 89 -17.05 13.93 -25.27
CA ALA A 89 -17.10 15.37 -25.02
C ALA A 89 -16.05 16.09 -25.87
N ASP A 90 -16.38 17.24 -26.42
CA ASP A 90 -15.46 18.10 -27.17
C ASP A 90 -14.68 17.34 -28.27
N GLY A 91 -15.36 16.47 -29.03
CA GLY A 91 -14.74 15.67 -30.09
C GLY A 91 -13.77 14.58 -29.61
N ALA A 92 -13.66 14.34 -28.30
CA ALA A 92 -12.88 13.27 -27.71
C ALA A 92 -13.80 12.21 -27.10
N VAL A 93 -13.28 10.97 -26.95
CA VAL A 93 -13.99 9.84 -26.33
C VAL A 93 -13.05 9.22 -25.29
N SER A 94 -13.59 8.80 -24.14
CA SER A 94 -12.84 8.05 -23.12
C SER A 94 -12.46 6.66 -23.62
N ASP A 95 -11.52 5.99 -22.93
CA ASP A 95 -11.42 4.53 -23.03
C ASP A 95 -12.76 3.88 -22.60
N PRO A 96 -13.10 2.71 -23.14
CA PRO A 96 -14.32 2.01 -22.75
C PRO A 96 -14.22 1.46 -21.33
N PHE A 97 -15.33 1.43 -20.60
CA PHE A 97 -15.44 0.93 -19.24
C PHE A 97 -16.74 0.16 -19.02
N ALA A 98 -16.87 -0.47 -17.85
CA ALA A 98 -18.07 -1.22 -17.45
C ALA A 98 -18.87 -0.48 -16.36
N VAL A 99 -20.16 -0.81 -16.24
CA VAL A 99 -20.97 -0.49 -15.05
C VAL A 99 -21.51 -1.82 -14.53
N ARG A 100 -21.01 -2.29 -13.37
CA ARG A 100 -21.39 -3.59 -12.81
C ARG A 100 -21.23 -3.62 -11.29
N ALA A 101 -22.10 -4.36 -10.62
CA ALA A 101 -22.07 -4.52 -9.16
C ALA A 101 -20.84 -5.30 -8.66
N ASP A 102 -20.30 -6.25 -9.45
CA ASP A 102 -19.15 -7.10 -9.11
C ASP A 102 -17.78 -6.52 -9.53
N LEU A 103 -17.75 -5.27 -9.94
CA LEU A 103 -16.62 -4.61 -10.62
C LEU A 103 -15.29 -4.76 -9.86
N TYR A 104 -15.32 -4.54 -8.56
CA TYR A 104 -14.10 -4.53 -7.72
C TYR A 104 -13.71 -5.91 -7.16
N ALA A 105 -14.57 -6.94 -7.29
CA ALA A 105 -14.27 -8.26 -6.75
C ALA A 105 -13.06 -8.93 -7.43
N GLY A 106 -12.88 -8.70 -8.73
CA GLY A 106 -11.71 -9.15 -9.48
C GLY A 106 -10.44 -8.42 -9.06
N LEU A 107 -10.51 -7.10 -8.91
CA LEU A 107 -9.39 -6.27 -8.46
C LEU A 107 -8.94 -6.67 -7.05
N ALA A 108 -9.86 -6.85 -6.11
CA ALA A 108 -9.54 -7.24 -4.74
C ALA A 108 -8.80 -8.59 -4.67
N ARG A 109 -9.26 -9.59 -5.47
CA ARG A 109 -8.58 -10.89 -5.56
C ARG A 109 -7.20 -10.80 -6.21
N ASP A 110 -7.05 -10.03 -7.29
CA ASP A 110 -5.77 -9.87 -7.97
C ASP A 110 -4.78 -9.10 -7.10
N ALA A 111 -5.21 -8.04 -6.40
CA ALA A 111 -4.38 -7.28 -5.46
C ALA A 111 -3.92 -8.13 -4.25
N LEU A 112 -4.79 -9.03 -3.75
CA LEU A 112 -4.39 -9.97 -2.68
C LEU A 112 -3.41 -11.03 -3.21
N ARG A 113 -3.63 -11.55 -4.44
CA ARG A 113 -2.73 -12.53 -5.05
C ARG A 113 -1.31 -12.00 -5.23
N PHE A 114 -1.12 -10.68 -5.37
CA PHE A 114 0.20 -10.05 -5.39
C PHE A 114 1.05 -10.48 -4.18
N PHE A 115 0.48 -10.52 -2.97
CA PHE A 115 1.19 -10.94 -1.75
C PHE A 115 1.69 -12.38 -1.84
N HIS A 116 0.85 -13.30 -2.32
CA HIS A 116 1.27 -14.68 -2.53
C HIS A 116 2.47 -14.79 -3.48
N LEU A 117 2.48 -13.97 -4.53
CA LEU A 117 3.57 -13.93 -5.51
C LEU A 117 4.85 -13.27 -4.96
N GLN A 118 4.74 -12.48 -3.88
CA GLN A 118 5.87 -11.89 -3.14
C GLN A 118 6.42 -12.84 -2.05
N ARG A 119 5.82 -13.99 -1.79
CA ARG A 119 6.30 -14.91 -0.75
C ARG A 119 7.74 -15.35 -0.99
N SER A 120 8.57 -15.24 0.06
CA SER A 120 9.95 -15.74 0.11
C SER A 120 9.98 -17.16 0.71
N GLY A 121 10.98 -17.95 0.37
CA GLY A 121 11.22 -19.25 1.01
C GLY A 121 10.28 -20.37 0.58
N VAL A 122 9.47 -20.16 -0.46
CA VAL A 122 8.53 -21.16 -0.99
C VAL A 122 8.54 -21.14 -2.52
N GLU A 123 8.27 -22.28 -3.13
CA GLU A 123 7.99 -22.38 -4.56
C GLU A 123 6.65 -21.70 -4.88
N ILE A 124 6.62 -20.92 -5.94
CA ILE A 124 5.38 -20.38 -6.50
C ILE A 124 4.97 -21.27 -7.66
N GLY A 125 3.91 -22.06 -7.47
CA GLY A 125 3.41 -22.97 -8.49
C GLY A 125 2.57 -22.26 -9.56
N PRO A 126 2.41 -22.87 -10.75
CA PRO A 126 1.66 -22.28 -11.86
C PRO A 126 0.16 -22.14 -11.58
N GLU A 127 -0.38 -22.83 -10.59
CA GLU A 127 -1.80 -22.78 -10.20
C GLU A 127 -2.21 -21.42 -9.60
N VAL A 128 -1.24 -20.64 -9.12
CA VAL A 128 -1.52 -19.34 -8.50
C VAL A 128 -1.83 -18.25 -9.53
N ALA A 129 -0.96 -18.12 -10.55
CA ALA A 129 -1.11 -17.07 -11.56
C ALA A 129 -0.65 -17.51 -12.96
N GLY A 130 -0.45 -18.82 -13.19
CA GLY A 130 -0.02 -19.40 -14.45
C GLY A 130 1.50 -19.58 -14.55
N GLU A 131 1.93 -20.30 -15.58
CA GLU A 131 3.33 -20.70 -15.85
C GLU A 131 4.30 -19.51 -15.86
N ALA A 132 3.87 -18.35 -16.33
CA ALA A 132 4.72 -17.17 -16.42
C ALA A 132 5.23 -16.67 -15.06
N TYR A 133 4.52 -16.94 -13.99
CA TYR A 133 4.84 -16.51 -12.61
C TYR A 133 5.39 -17.64 -11.74
N ALA A 134 5.40 -18.88 -12.27
CA ALA A 134 5.95 -20.02 -11.55
C ALA A 134 7.46 -19.83 -11.35
N ARG A 135 7.93 -20.07 -10.12
CA ARG A 135 9.36 -19.97 -9.81
C ARG A 135 9.74 -20.92 -8.67
N PRO A 136 10.98 -21.43 -8.65
CA PRO A 136 11.51 -22.16 -7.50
C PRO A 136 11.52 -21.30 -6.23
N ALA A 137 11.59 -21.96 -5.07
CA ALA A 137 11.78 -21.29 -3.80
C ALA A 137 13.09 -20.48 -3.80
N GLY A 138 12.99 -19.19 -3.51
CA GLY A 138 14.14 -18.30 -3.34
C GLY A 138 14.59 -18.21 -1.88
N HIS A 139 15.89 -17.95 -1.65
CA HIS A 139 16.48 -17.72 -0.33
C HIS A 139 16.26 -18.88 0.68
N VAL A 140 16.27 -20.12 0.19
CA VAL A 140 16.20 -21.35 1.01
C VAL A 140 17.60 -21.90 1.27
N ALA A 141 17.73 -22.91 2.14
CA ALA A 141 19.01 -23.49 2.55
C ALA A 141 19.92 -23.97 1.40
N GLY A 142 19.36 -24.30 0.23
CA GLY A 142 20.11 -24.67 -0.98
C GLY A 142 20.45 -23.51 -1.91
N SER A 143 20.03 -22.29 -1.59
CA SER A 143 20.29 -21.09 -2.38
C SER A 143 21.76 -20.68 -2.31
N PRO A 144 22.25 -19.86 -3.25
CA PRO A 144 23.54 -19.21 -3.10
C PRO A 144 23.65 -18.54 -1.70
N HIS A 145 24.81 -18.65 -1.07
CA HIS A 145 25.09 -18.10 0.26
C HIS A 145 24.19 -18.61 1.43
N GLY A 146 23.46 -19.74 1.24
CA GLY A 146 22.67 -20.39 2.30
C GLY A 146 21.27 -19.79 2.51
N GLY A 147 20.90 -18.71 1.80
CA GLY A 147 19.57 -18.08 1.88
C GLY A 147 19.19 -17.61 3.28
N ASP A 148 17.89 -17.66 3.60
CA ASP A 148 17.31 -17.14 4.85
C ASP A 148 17.20 -18.20 5.98
N ALA A 149 17.65 -19.43 5.74
CA ALA A 149 17.55 -20.52 6.73
C ALA A 149 18.57 -20.41 7.90
N ASP A 150 19.64 -19.63 7.72
CA ASP A 150 20.70 -19.46 8.73
C ASP A 150 21.41 -18.12 8.51
N VAL A 151 20.71 -17.00 8.75
CA VAL A 151 21.20 -15.65 8.46
C VAL A 151 22.01 -15.10 9.63
N PRO A 152 23.27 -14.66 9.40
CA PRO A 152 24.06 -13.98 10.41
C PRO A 152 23.59 -12.54 10.62
N CYS A 153 23.87 -11.99 11.78
CA CYS A 153 23.83 -10.55 11.99
C CYS A 153 24.88 -9.85 11.10
N LEU A 154 24.55 -8.66 10.63
CA LEU A 154 25.52 -7.82 9.92
C LEU A 154 26.72 -7.54 10.84
N PRO A 155 27.96 -7.89 10.44
CA PRO A 155 29.14 -7.70 11.28
C PRO A 155 29.38 -6.22 11.60
N ALA A 156 29.83 -5.94 12.83
CA ALA A 156 30.26 -4.61 13.23
C ALA A 156 31.30 -4.05 12.24
N GLY A 157 31.13 -2.81 11.81
CA GLY A 157 32.03 -2.16 10.86
C GLY A 157 31.96 -2.68 9.42
N HIS A 158 31.01 -3.56 9.10
CA HIS A 158 30.78 -4.05 7.72
C HIS A 158 30.15 -2.93 6.86
N ALA A 159 29.50 -3.24 5.76
CA ALA A 159 28.93 -2.30 4.77
C ALA A 159 28.10 -1.11 5.32
N VAL A 160 27.81 -1.08 6.60
CA VAL A 160 27.21 0.05 7.33
C VAL A 160 28.20 1.18 7.66
N THR A 161 29.48 1.01 7.42
CA THR A 161 30.45 2.11 7.47
C THR A 161 30.47 2.82 6.11
N GLY A 162 29.56 3.78 5.94
CA GLY A 162 29.68 4.78 4.87
C GLY A 162 30.59 5.89 5.36
N ASP A 163 31.51 6.37 4.56
CA ASP A 163 32.38 7.53 4.84
C ASP A 163 33.01 7.56 6.26
N GLY A 164 33.25 6.39 6.88
CA GLY A 164 33.80 6.27 8.22
C GLY A 164 32.80 6.40 9.38
N VAL A 165 31.50 6.38 9.11
CA VAL A 165 30.45 6.40 10.13
C VAL A 165 29.96 4.99 10.42
N ASP A 166 30.07 4.53 11.67
CA ASP A 166 29.42 3.29 12.14
C ASP A 166 27.95 3.59 12.47
N LEU A 167 27.03 3.22 11.57
CA LEU A 167 25.59 3.44 11.74
C LEU A 167 24.98 2.58 12.86
N TYR A 168 25.67 1.52 13.29
CA TYR A 168 25.21 0.60 14.34
C TYR A 168 26.14 0.59 15.55
N GLU A 169 26.67 1.76 15.93
CA GLU A 169 27.59 1.90 17.06
C GLU A 169 27.10 1.11 18.30
N GLY A 170 28.01 0.36 18.89
CA GLY A 170 27.73 -0.45 20.07
C GLY A 170 26.94 -1.74 19.82
N TRP A 171 26.54 -2.05 18.57
CA TRP A 171 25.92 -3.32 18.25
C TRP A 171 26.96 -4.40 17.88
N THR A 172 26.87 -5.51 18.57
CA THR A 172 27.80 -6.64 18.41
C THR A 172 27.08 -7.92 18.05
N GLY A 173 26.00 -7.85 17.27
CA GLY A 173 25.19 -9.00 16.91
C GLY A 173 26.04 -10.21 16.50
N SER A 174 25.89 -11.34 17.19
CA SER A 174 26.72 -12.53 17.00
C SER A 174 25.90 -13.82 16.83
N HIS A 175 24.58 -13.70 16.82
CA HIS A 175 23.68 -14.84 16.59
C HIS A 175 23.31 -15.00 15.11
N ARG A 176 22.68 -16.10 14.82
CA ARG A 176 22.12 -16.45 13.50
C ARG A 176 20.67 -16.87 13.68
N LEU A 177 19.83 -16.60 12.71
CA LEU A 177 18.41 -16.99 12.74
C LEU A 177 18.00 -17.65 11.44
N ASP A 178 17.04 -18.57 11.56
CA ASP A 178 16.19 -18.99 10.45
C ASP A 178 15.05 -17.98 10.33
N VAL A 179 15.12 -17.16 9.30
CA VAL A 179 14.11 -16.16 8.92
C VAL A 179 13.49 -16.47 7.55
N THR A 180 13.42 -17.75 7.21
CA THR A 180 12.71 -18.25 6.02
C THR A 180 11.24 -17.86 6.09
N GLY A 181 10.62 -17.54 4.95
CA GLY A 181 9.23 -17.08 4.86
C GLY A 181 9.13 -15.55 4.79
N GLY A 182 7.93 -15.04 4.99
CA GLY A 182 7.60 -13.63 4.79
C GLY A 182 7.52 -13.22 3.33
N TRP A 183 7.26 -11.93 3.09
CA TRP A 183 7.20 -11.37 1.75
C TRP A 183 8.48 -10.62 1.39
N TYR A 184 8.92 -10.73 0.13
CA TYR A 184 9.76 -9.68 -0.44
C TYR A 184 8.97 -8.38 -0.46
N ASP A 185 9.59 -7.31 0.00
CA ASP A 185 8.88 -6.05 0.25
C ASP A 185 8.40 -5.38 -1.04
N ALA A 186 9.33 -5.18 -1.96
CA ALA A 186 9.12 -4.34 -3.13
C ALA A 186 9.68 -5.00 -4.41
N GLY A 187 10.36 -4.24 -5.23
CA GLY A 187 11.09 -4.76 -6.40
C GLY A 187 12.43 -5.41 -6.08
N ASP A 188 12.86 -5.40 -4.82
CA ASP A 188 14.08 -6.01 -4.30
C ASP A 188 13.80 -7.32 -3.51
N HIS A 189 14.86 -7.96 -3.01
CA HIS A 189 14.75 -9.18 -2.21
C HIS A 189 14.77 -8.91 -0.70
N GLY A 190 14.74 -7.67 -0.27
CA GLY A 190 14.66 -7.28 1.13
C GLY A 190 13.32 -7.65 1.75
N LYS A 191 13.33 -7.92 3.07
CA LYS A 191 12.14 -8.13 3.89
C LYS A 191 12.22 -7.22 5.11
N TYR A 192 11.18 -6.40 5.34
CA TYR A 192 11.19 -5.30 6.30
C TYR A 192 10.02 -5.43 7.27
N VAL A 193 10.33 -5.40 8.57
CA VAL A 193 9.32 -5.63 9.61
C VAL A 193 8.28 -4.52 9.66
N VAL A 194 8.67 -3.26 9.45
CA VAL A 194 7.72 -2.14 9.49
C VAL A 194 6.72 -2.21 8.34
N ASN A 195 7.16 -2.52 7.12
CA ASN A 195 6.27 -2.68 5.97
C ASN A 195 5.39 -3.94 6.07
N GLY A 196 5.98 -5.06 6.52
CA GLY A 196 5.23 -6.28 6.80
C GLY A 196 4.17 -6.04 7.86
N GLY A 197 4.51 -5.32 8.95
CA GLY A 197 3.60 -5.02 10.05
C GLY A 197 2.36 -4.22 9.62
N ILE A 198 2.53 -3.08 8.94
CA ILE A 198 1.39 -2.29 8.46
C ILE A 198 0.56 -3.06 7.42
N SER A 199 1.23 -3.83 6.53
CA SER A 199 0.52 -4.62 5.50
C SER A 199 -0.35 -5.71 6.13
N VAL A 200 0.18 -6.45 7.11
CA VAL A 200 -0.61 -7.42 7.89
C VAL A 200 -1.80 -6.74 8.55
N ALA A 201 -1.59 -5.59 9.20
CA ALA A 201 -2.65 -4.89 9.89
C ALA A 201 -3.80 -4.47 8.95
N GLN A 202 -3.49 -4.05 7.74
CA GLN A 202 -4.51 -3.68 6.76
C GLN A 202 -5.23 -4.90 6.17
N LEU A 203 -4.52 -6.01 5.90
CA LEU A 203 -5.16 -7.27 5.47
C LEU A 203 -6.08 -7.83 6.56
N LEU A 204 -5.65 -7.86 7.82
CA LEU A 204 -6.48 -8.28 8.95
C LEU A 204 -7.61 -7.29 9.22
N GLY A 205 -7.39 -5.99 9.05
CA GLY A 205 -8.43 -4.96 9.13
C GLY A 205 -9.57 -5.20 8.14
N ALA A 206 -9.27 -5.68 6.92
CA ALA A 206 -10.30 -6.08 5.97
C ALA A 206 -11.18 -7.23 6.52
N CYS A 207 -10.63 -8.13 7.33
CA CYS A 207 -11.41 -9.18 8.01
C CYS A 207 -12.21 -8.64 9.20
N GLU A 208 -11.58 -7.81 10.06
CA GLU A 208 -12.18 -7.38 11.33
C GLU A 208 -13.35 -6.40 11.15
N TRP A 209 -13.18 -5.39 10.29
CA TRP A 209 -14.18 -4.32 10.20
C TRP A 209 -14.87 -4.21 8.85
N VAL A 210 -14.22 -4.60 7.75
CA VAL A 210 -14.91 -4.69 6.46
C VAL A 210 -15.91 -5.84 6.47
N GLY A 211 -15.48 -7.06 6.78
CA GLY A 211 -16.33 -8.25 6.81
C GLY A 211 -17.51 -8.17 7.79
N GLY A 212 -17.41 -7.32 8.83
CA GLY A 212 -18.51 -7.05 9.77
C GLY A 212 -19.57 -6.09 9.25
N THR A 213 -19.24 -5.21 8.30
CA THR A 213 -20.12 -4.16 7.78
C THR A 213 -20.58 -4.43 6.35
N VAL A 214 -19.66 -4.88 5.51
CA VAL A 214 -19.86 -5.15 4.09
C VAL A 214 -19.42 -6.57 3.78
N PRO A 215 -20.19 -7.37 3.03
CA PRO A 215 -19.79 -8.74 2.72
C PRO A 215 -18.54 -8.74 1.84
N LEU A 216 -17.53 -9.50 2.27
CA LEU A 216 -16.36 -9.76 1.44
C LEU A 216 -16.71 -10.71 0.27
N PRO A 217 -15.99 -10.62 -0.86
CA PRO A 217 -16.10 -11.62 -1.92
C PRO A 217 -15.89 -13.05 -1.41
N ASP A 218 -16.56 -14.02 -2.01
CA ASP A 218 -16.50 -15.42 -1.61
C ASP A 218 -15.06 -15.93 -1.49
N GLY A 219 -14.74 -16.54 -0.35
CA GLY A 219 -13.43 -17.10 -0.03
C GLY A 219 -12.35 -16.06 0.32
N MET A 220 -12.62 -14.76 0.19
CA MET A 220 -11.61 -13.72 0.40
C MET A 220 -11.20 -13.59 1.86
N GLU A 221 -12.12 -13.72 2.80
CA GLU A 221 -11.80 -13.66 4.24
C GLU A 221 -10.75 -14.71 4.63
N ARG A 222 -10.92 -15.94 4.18
CA ARG A 222 -9.94 -17.01 4.40
C ARG A 222 -8.60 -16.67 3.73
N ALA A 223 -8.62 -16.23 2.48
CA ALA A 223 -7.40 -15.91 1.75
C ALA A 223 -6.62 -14.74 2.40
N LEU A 224 -7.31 -13.73 2.93
CA LEU A 224 -6.70 -12.64 3.70
C LEU A 224 -6.01 -13.16 4.97
N ARG A 225 -6.67 -14.04 5.73
CA ARG A 225 -6.10 -14.65 6.94
C ARG A 225 -4.91 -15.55 6.62
N ASP A 226 -5.01 -16.39 5.59
CA ASP A 226 -3.93 -17.29 5.17
C ASP A 226 -2.69 -16.47 4.75
N GLU A 227 -2.89 -15.34 4.08
CA GLU A 227 -1.80 -14.48 3.63
C GLU A 227 -1.18 -13.68 4.77
N ALA A 228 -2.01 -13.10 5.65
CA ALA A 228 -1.53 -12.40 6.84
C ALA A 228 -0.80 -13.34 7.81
N ARG A 229 -1.26 -14.60 7.95
CA ARG A 229 -0.57 -15.62 8.74
C ARG A 229 0.85 -15.88 8.25
N TRP A 230 1.06 -15.96 6.92
CA TRP A 230 2.37 -16.16 6.31
C TRP A 230 3.40 -15.13 6.79
N GLU A 231 3.00 -13.88 6.82
CA GLU A 231 3.85 -12.79 7.28
C GLU A 231 4.00 -12.77 8.81
N LEU A 232 2.92 -13.01 9.56
CA LEU A 232 2.97 -13.07 11.03
C LEU A 232 3.96 -14.15 11.51
N GLU A 233 3.97 -15.33 10.88
CA GLU A 233 4.92 -16.40 11.20
C GLU A 233 6.36 -15.94 10.95
N TRP A 234 6.61 -15.16 9.90
CA TRP A 234 7.92 -14.58 9.63
C TRP A 234 8.28 -13.47 10.64
N LEU A 235 7.36 -12.57 10.95
CA LEU A 235 7.57 -11.52 11.96
C LEU A 235 8.02 -12.13 13.30
N LEU A 236 7.43 -13.25 13.72
CA LEU A 236 7.83 -13.97 14.94
C LEU A 236 9.27 -14.48 14.88
N ARG A 237 9.77 -14.88 13.70
CA ARG A 237 11.15 -15.34 13.49
C ARG A 237 12.18 -14.21 13.55
N MET A 238 11.76 -12.96 13.31
CA MET A 238 12.63 -11.79 13.38
C MET A 238 12.99 -11.36 14.81
N ARG A 239 12.48 -12.03 15.84
CA ARG A 239 12.76 -11.71 17.24
C ARG A 239 14.17 -12.13 17.63
N VAL A 240 14.88 -11.22 18.30
CA VAL A 240 16.21 -11.46 18.86
C VAL A 240 16.11 -12.53 19.96
N PRO A 241 16.93 -13.62 19.91
CA PRO A 241 16.86 -14.71 20.86
C PRO A 241 17.29 -14.30 22.28
N SER A 242 16.84 -15.06 23.25
CA SER A 242 17.22 -14.88 24.66
C SER A 242 18.74 -14.99 24.82
N GLY A 243 19.34 -14.12 25.65
CA GLY A 243 20.77 -14.10 25.91
C GLY A 243 21.60 -13.29 24.90
N ALA A 244 21.03 -12.87 23.77
CA ALA A 244 21.68 -11.95 22.84
C ALA A 244 21.47 -10.48 23.25
N GLN A 245 22.30 -9.60 22.73
CA GLN A 245 22.10 -8.14 22.87
C GLN A 245 20.74 -7.75 22.26
N TYR A 246 19.96 -6.96 22.97
CA TYR A 246 18.60 -6.56 22.59
C TYR A 246 17.57 -7.71 22.54
N ALA A 247 17.77 -8.77 23.35
CA ALA A 247 16.88 -9.92 23.41
C ALA A 247 15.39 -9.53 23.53
N GLY A 248 14.57 -10.09 22.66
CA GLY A 248 13.13 -9.88 22.60
C GLY A 248 12.70 -8.71 21.70
N LEU A 249 13.61 -7.82 21.25
CA LEU A 249 13.34 -6.88 20.17
C LEU A 249 13.24 -7.60 18.83
N ALA A 250 12.71 -6.95 17.80
CA ALA A 250 12.71 -7.42 16.43
C ALA A 250 13.85 -6.81 15.62
N HIS A 251 14.56 -7.65 14.83
CA HIS A 251 15.45 -7.14 13.79
C HIS A 251 14.68 -6.26 12.83
N HIS A 252 15.29 -5.14 12.43
CA HIS A 252 14.60 -4.16 11.57
C HIS A 252 14.27 -4.75 10.19
N LYS A 253 15.20 -5.51 9.62
CA LYS A 253 15.08 -6.15 8.30
C LYS A 253 16.07 -7.30 8.15
N VAL A 254 15.83 -8.13 7.13
CA VAL A 254 16.81 -9.01 6.51
C VAL A 254 16.94 -8.64 5.04
N SER A 255 18.18 -8.47 4.56
CA SER A 255 18.41 -8.03 3.19
C SER A 255 19.73 -8.53 2.62
N ASP A 256 19.90 -8.30 1.34
CA ASP A 256 21.14 -8.51 0.62
C ASP A 256 22.25 -7.58 1.15
N GLU A 257 23.50 -8.03 1.01
CA GLU A 257 24.65 -7.19 1.28
C GLU A 257 24.70 -5.96 0.37
N ARG A 258 24.32 -6.13 -0.89
CA ARG A 258 24.31 -5.10 -1.94
C ARG A 258 23.11 -5.26 -2.84
N TRP A 259 22.70 -4.16 -3.47
CA TRP A 259 21.68 -4.20 -4.50
C TRP A 259 22.06 -5.13 -5.65
N THR A 260 21.16 -6.05 -5.97
CA THR A 260 21.29 -6.93 -7.14
C THR A 260 20.87 -6.21 -8.43
N PRO A 261 21.42 -6.57 -9.59
CA PRO A 261 21.01 -6.03 -10.87
C PRO A 261 19.61 -6.50 -11.27
N ILE A 262 19.03 -5.83 -12.28
CA ILE A 262 17.81 -6.27 -12.97
C ILE A 262 18.21 -6.90 -14.31
N PRO A 263 17.75 -8.13 -14.62
CA PRO A 263 16.95 -9.02 -13.78
C PRO A 263 17.80 -9.83 -12.80
N THR A 264 17.21 -10.22 -11.68
CA THR A 264 17.74 -11.26 -10.77
C THR A 264 16.55 -11.99 -10.14
N LEU A 265 16.37 -13.27 -10.41
CA LEU A 265 15.31 -14.06 -9.82
C LEU A 265 15.66 -14.42 -8.36
N PRO A 266 14.68 -14.55 -7.45
CA PRO A 266 14.96 -14.81 -6.03
C PRO A 266 15.81 -16.07 -5.75
N HIS A 267 15.67 -17.11 -6.57
CA HIS A 267 16.44 -18.36 -6.42
C HIS A 267 17.84 -18.30 -7.07
N GLU A 268 18.15 -17.24 -7.82
CA GLU A 268 19.42 -16.99 -8.48
C GLU A 268 20.25 -15.90 -7.78
N ASP A 269 19.69 -15.27 -6.75
CA ASP A 269 20.37 -14.18 -6.05
C ASP A 269 21.70 -14.63 -5.44
N PRO A 270 22.83 -14.03 -5.87
CA PRO A 270 24.15 -14.42 -5.40
C PRO A 270 24.60 -13.69 -4.13
N GLN A 271 23.80 -12.75 -3.58
CA GLN A 271 24.23 -11.93 -2.48
C GLN A 271 24.18 -12.67 -1.13
N PRO A 272 25.14 -12.45 -0.23
CA PRO A 272 24.98 -12.78 1.17
C PRO A 272 23.81 -12.03 1.80
N ARG A 273 23.14 -12.68 2.74
CA ARG A 273 21.99 -12.11 3.47
C ARG A 273 22.41 -11.78 4.91
N TYR A 274 21.91 -10.67 5.43
CA TYR A 274 22.22 -10.23 6.79
C TYR A 274 20.96 -9.76 7.54
N LEU A 275 20.92 -10.09 8.84
CA LEU A 275 20.03 -9.47 9.82
C LEU A 275 20.61 -8.09 10.20
N HIS A 276 19.83 -7.07 10.05
CA HIS A 276 20.19 -5.73 10.52
C HIS A 276 19.92 -5.55 12.01
N ARG A 277 20.54 -4.54 12.64
CA ARG A 277 20.31 -4.24 14.05
C ARG A 277 18.83 -4.14 14.36
N PRO A 278 18.34 -4.67 15.50
CA PRO A 278 16.97 -4.47 15.95
C PRO A 278 16.63 -2.98 16.08
N SER A 279 15.35 -2.64 15.95
CA SER A 279 14.86 -1.29 16.21
C SER A 279 13.59 -1.32 17.04
N THR A 280 13.33 -0.20 17.72
CA THR A 280 12.09 -0.03 18.48
C THR A 280 10.89 0.05 17.54
N ALA A 281 10.99 0.76 16.41
CA ALA A 281 9.92 0.81 15.40
C ALA A 281 9.51 -0.59 14.92
N ALA A 282 10.46 -1.41 14.44
CA ALA A 282 10.19 -2.77 13.99
C ALA A 282 9.58 -3.64 15.11
N THR A 283 10.06 -3.47 16.35
CA THR A 283 9.54 -4.21 17.49
C THR A 283 8.08 -3.86 17.77
N LEU A 284 7.74 -2.57 17.78
CA LEU A 284 6.37 -2.10 18.03
C LEU A 284 5.42 -2.46 16.88
N ASN A 285 5.89 -2.44 15.64
CA ASN A 285 5.14 -2.97 14.49
C ASN A 285 4.82 -4.46 14.65
N LEU A 286 5.82 -5.29 15.03
CA LEU A 286 5.59 -6.70 15.35
C LEU A 286 4.56 -6.84 16.49
N VAL A 287 4.68 -6.05 17.55
CA VAL A 287 3.74 -6.08 18.69
C VAL A 287 2.32 -5.80 18.23
N ALA A 288 2.12 -4.75 17.46
CA ALA A 288 0.80 -4.35 16.99
C ALA A 288 0.20 -5.41 16.04
N ALA A 289 0.93 -5.84 15.02
CA ALA A 289 0.47 -6.86 14.09
C ALA A 289 0.17 -8.20 14.78
N ALA A 290 1.01 -8.64 15.72
CA ALA A 290 0.79 -9.87 16.47
C ALA A 290 -0.41 -9.76 17.44
N ALA A 291 -0.61 -8.63 18.12
CA ALA A 291 -1.76 -8.44 19.00
C ALA A 291 -3.08 -8.40 18.21
N GLN A 292 -3.10 -7.75 17.03
CA GLN A 292 -4.24 -7.80 16.13
C GLN A 292 -4.48 -9.23 15.62
N GLY A 293 -3.43 -9.92 15.17
CA GLY A 293 -3.51 -11.32 14.74
C GLY A 293 -4.07 -12.22 15.84
N ALA A 294 -3.68 -12.03 17.10
CA ALA A 294 -4.22 -12.77 18.23
C ALA A 294 -5.75 -12.63 18.35
N ARG A 295 -6.32 -11.45 18.08
CA ARG A 295 -7.79 -11.27 18.06
C ARG A 295 -8.43 -12.01 16.89
N VAL A 296 -7.88 -11.81 15.69
CA VAL A 296 -8.48 -12.33 14.44
C VAL A 296 -8.45 -13.87 14.41
N PHE A 297 -7.38 -14.49 14.91
CA PHE A 297 -7.24 -15.96 14.93
C PHE A 297 -7.84 -16.61 16.18
N ALA A 298 -8.32 -15.85 17.17
CA ALA A 298 -8.76 -16.38 18.47
C ALA A 298 -9.78 -17.53 18.39
N THR A 299 -10.66 -17.51 17.39
CA THR A 299 -11.73 -18.51 17.21
C THR A 299 -11.28 -19.70 16.36
N GLU A 300 -10.51 -19.44 15.29
CA GLU A 300 -10.16 -20.48 14.30
C GLU A 300 -8.89 -21.25 14.69
N ASP A 301 -7.91 -20.55 15.27
CA ASP A 301 -6.65 -21.13 15.73
C ASP A 301 -6.21 -20.52 17.06
N PRO A 302 -6.83 -20.96 18.19
CA PRO A 302 -6.52 -20.42 19.52
C PRO A 302 -5.06 -20.61 19.95
N GLU A 303 -4.38 -21.65 19.45
CA GLU A 303 -2.97 -21.93 19.77
C GLU A 303 -2.05 -20.90 19.10
N PHE A 304 -2.28 -20.62 17.83
CA PHE A 304 -1.56 -19.56 17.12
C PHE A 304 -1.86 -18.18 17.72
N ALA A 305 -3.12 -17.90 18.05
CA ALA A 305 -3.51 -16.66 18.71
C ALA A 305 -2.79 -16.47 20.06
N ALA A 306 -2.67 -17.51 20.85
CA ALA A 306 -1.92 -17.47 22.12
C ALA A 306 -0.42 -17.21 21.89
N THR A 307 0.18 -17.86 20.90
CA THR A 307 1.58 -17.64 20.49
C THR A 307 1.83 -16.18 20.09
N LEU A 308 0.94 -15.61 19.28
CA LEU A 308 1.03 -14.21 18.84
C LEU A 308 0.93 -13.25 20.02
N LEU A 309 -0.03 -13.48 20.94
CA LEU A 309 -0.22 -12.59 22.09
C LEU A 309 0.96 -12.66 23.06
N GLU A 310 1.50 -13.86 23.34
CA GLU A 310 2.70 -14.03 24.17
C GLU A 310 3.90 -13.28 23.54
N ALA A 311 4.11 -13.42 22.23
CA ALA A 311 5.17 -12.75 21.52
C ALA A 311 5.02 -11.22 21.58
N ALA A 312 3.81 -10.70 21.36
CA ALA A 312 3.49 -9.28 21.44
C ALA A 312 3.81 -8.71 22.83
N GLN A 313 3.34 -9.36 23.90
CA GLN A 313 3.60 -8.92 25.28
C GLN A 313 5.10 -8.96 25.63
N ALA A 314 5.81 -10.02 25.24
CA ALA A 314 7.23 -10.16 25.50
C ALA A 314 8.07 -9.12 24.75
N SER A 315 7.74 -8.87 23.47
CA SER A 315 8.45 -7.87 22.67
C SER A 315 8.13 -6.44 23.12
N TYR A 316 6.89 -6.16 23.55
CA TYR A 316 6.56 -4.87 24.15
C TYR A 316 7.37 -4.61 25.43
N ALA A 317 7.50 -5.62 26.31
CA ALA A 317 8.34 -5.54 27.49
C ALA A 317 9.83 -5.36 27.15
N ALA A 318 10.29 -5.88 26.01
CA ALA A 318 11.64 -5.64 25.50
C ALA A 318 11.80 -4.21 24.99
N ALA A 319 10.84 -3.68 24.22
CA ALA A 319 10.83 -2.31 23.73
C ALA A 319 10.89 -1.29 24.87
N LEU A 320 10.17 -1.51 25.98
CA LEU A 320 10.23 -0.65 27.17
C LEU A 320 11.65 -0.52 27.78
N ARG A 321 12.54 -1.49 27.56
CA ARG A 321 13.95 -1.43 27.99
C ARG A 321 14.84 -0.68 27.00
N HIS A 322 14.38 -0.49 25.77
CA HIS A 322 15.08 0.16 24.67
C HIS A 322 14.09 1.04 23.89
N PRO A 323 13.57 2.13 24.51
CA PRO A 323 12.41 2.84 23.99
C PRO A 323 12.69 3.67 22.73
N ASP A 324 13.94 3.92 22.38
CA ASP A 324 14.40 4.83 21.34
C ASP A 324 15.57 4.26 20.51
N LEU A 325 15.65 2.93 20.37
CA LEU A 325 16.64 2.29 19.50
C LEU A 325 16.24 2.48 18.03
N LEU A 326 16.60 3.64 17.46
CA LEU A 326 16.21 4.05 16.12
C LEU A 326 16.92 3.23 15.03
N ALA A 327 16.23 2.97 13.93
CA ALA A 327 16.85 2.48 12.69
C ALA A 327 17.54 3.66 11.99
N PRO A 328 18.84 3.55 11.61
CA PRO A 328 19.53 4.64 10.94
C PRO A 328 19.19 4.71 9.46
N ASN A 329 19.25 5.91 8.87
CA ASN A 329 19.13 6.09 7.43
C ASN A 329 20.35 5.50 6.71
N THR A 330 20.15 4.37 6.04
CA THR A 330 21.21 3.67 5.28
C THR A 330 21.40 4.19 3.86
N ASN A 331 20.58 5.13 3.37
CA ASN A 331 20.74 5.74 2.05
C ASN A 331 22.02 6.57 1.89
N VAL A 332 22.70 6.87 3.00
CA VAL A 332 24.05 7.48 2.98
C VAL A 332 25.12 6.54 2.44
N LEU A 333 24.83 5.24 2.32
CA LEU A 333 25.74 4.25 1.77
C LEU A 333 25.62 4.18 0.25
N ALA A 334 26.72 4.06 -0.45
CA ALA A 334 26.75 4.00 -1.92
C ALA A 334 26.01 2.78 -2.49
N ASN A 335 25.95 1.66 -1.76
CA ASN A 335 25.23 0.45 -2.12
C ASN A 335 24.81 -0.29 -0.85
N ALA A 336 23.66 0.06 -0.31
CA ALA A 336 23.17 -0.46 0.97
C ALA A 336 22.52 -1.85 0.89
N GLY A 337 22.17 -2.33 -0.31
CA GLY A 337 21.47 -3.59 -0.54
C GLY A 337 20.02 -3.61 -0.06
N SER A 338 19.55 -2.52 0.55
CA SER A 338 18.17 -2.40 1.09
C SER A 338 17.78 -0.94 1.35
N GLY A 339 16.48 -0.63 1.31
CA GLY A 339 15.93 0.64 1.78
C GLY A 339 16.15 0.84 3.29
N PRO A 340 16.21 2.07 3.79
CA PRO A 340 16.45 2.34 5.22
C PRO A 340 15.20 2.02 6.06
N TYR A 341 14.04 2.48 5.67
CA TYR A 341 12.80 2.49 6.45
C TYR A 341 13.04 2.99 7.89
N ASP A 342 13.82 4.07 7.96
CA ASP A 342 14.21 4.75 9.20
C ASP A 342 13.08 5.65 9.71
N ASP A 343 12.97 5.71 11.04
CA ASP A 343 12.07 6.60 11.73
C ASP A 343 12.76 7.24 12.92
N THR A 344 12.44 8.50 13.16
CA THR A 344 12.97 9.30 14.28
C THR A 344 11.89 9.74 15.26
N ASP A 345 10.60 9.50 14.96
CA ASP A 345 9.47 9.79 15.83
C ASP A 345 8.63 8.53 16.08
N LEU A 346 8.88 7.87 17.18
CA LEU A 346 8.25 6.58 17.52
C LEU A 346 6.95 6.73 18.33
N ARG A 347 6.40 7.94 18.49
CA ARG A 347 5.21 8.18 19.34
C ARG A 347 3.99 7.42 18.85
N ASP A 348 3.84 7.31 17.55
CA ASP A 348 2.69 6.66 16.93
C ASP A 348 2.84 5.14 16.88
N GLU A 349 4.04 4.56 16.76
CA GLU A 349 4.25 3.12 16.95
C GLU A 349 3.98 2.71 18.40
N TRP A 350 4.42 3.50 19.39
CA TRP A 350 4.08 3.27 20.79
C TRP A 350 2.57 3.31 21.01
N TYR A 351 1.91 4.29 20.40
CA TYR A 351 0.46 4.41 20.46
C TYR A 351 -0.22 3.21 19.82
N TRP A 352 0.18 2.80 18.62
CA TRP A 352 -0.39 1.68 17.91
C TRP A 352 -0.21 0.36 18.67
N ALA A 353 0.99 0.07 19.15
CA ALA A 353 1.26 -1.12 19.96
C ALA A 353 0.42 -1.17 21.25
N ALA A 354 0.28 -0.04 21.96
CA ALA A 354 -0.57 0.06 23.16
C ALA A 354 -2.05 -0.17 22.82
N VAL A 355 -2.54 0.41 21.73
CA VAL A 355 -3.92 0.23 21.23
C VAL A 355 -4.19 -1.24 20.93
N GLU A 356 -3.34 -1.91 20.16
CA GLU A 356 -3.57 -3.29 19.77
C GLU A 356 -3.51 -4.25 20.95
N LEU A 357 -2.58 -4.04 21.88
CA LEU A 357 -2.51 -4.80 23.13
C LEU A 357 -3.76 -4.55 24.02
N TYR A 358 -4.24 -3.31 24.10
CA TYR A 358 -5.49 -3.02 24.81
C TYR A 358 -6.68 -3.73 24.19
N LEU A 359 -6.84 -3.64 22.87
CA LEU A 359 -7.93 -4.30 22.14
C LEU A 359 -7.88 -5.83 22.28
N ALA A 360 -6.68 -6.42 22.35
CA ALA A 360 -6.50 -7.86 22.50
C ALA A 360 -6.72 -8.36 23.93
N THR A 361 -6.42 -7.55 24.96
CA THR A 361 -6.37 -8.03 26.35
C THR A 361 -7.34 -7.35 27.30
N GLY A 362 -7.76 -6.11 27.00
CA GLY A 362 -8.48 -5.25 27.94
C GLY A 362 -7.62 -4.76 29.12
N ASP A 363 -6.28 -4.83 29.03
CA ASP A 363 -5.37 -4.43 30.11
C ASP A 363 -5.45 -2.92 30.38
N GLU A 364 -5.84 -2.55 31.59
CA GLU A 364 -5.99 -1.16 32.03
C GLU A 364 -4.68 -0.37 31.95
N ARG A 365 -3.52 -1.01 32.09
CA ARG A 365 -2.24 -0.32 31.92
C ARG A 365 -2.03 0.13 30.47
N ARG A 366 -2.44 -0.69 29.50
CA ARG A 366 -2.40 -0.30 28.09
C ARG A 366 -3.36 0.83 27.79
N LEU A 367 -4.53 0.82 28.46
CA LEU A 367 -5.49 1.93 28.40
C LEU A 367 -4.88 3.24 28.96
N GLU A 368 -4.20 3.18 30.09
CA GLU A 368 -3.49 4.35 30.65
C GLU A 368 -2.40 4.88 29.70
N GLU A 369 -1.60 3.99 29.10
CA GLU A 369 -0.53 4.35 28.16
C GLU A 369 -1.06 4.99 26.88
N LEU A 370 -2.07 4.37 26.24
CA LEU A 370 -2.66 4.95 25.04
C LEU A 370 -3.28 6.32 25.29
N ARG A 371 -3.90 6.53 26.45
CA ARG A 371 -4.48 7.83 26.86
C ARG A 371 -3.44 8.90 27.15
N ALA A 372 -2.27 8.51 27.60
CA ALA A 372 -1.14 9.41 27.85
C ALA A 372 -0.41 9.82 26.57
N SER A 373 -0.70 9.18 25.44
CA SER A 373 -0.03 9.44 24.16
C SER A 373 -0.51 10.76 23.52
N ASP A 374 0.42 11.52 22.97
CA ASP A 374 0.15 12.69 22.11
C ASP A 374 -0.69 12.34 20.87
N CYS A 375 -0.67 11.07 20.45
CA CYS A 375 -1.44 10.54 19.33
C CYS A 375 -2.90 10.18 19.70
N HIS A 376 -3.30 10.21 20.98
CA HIS A 376 -4.68 9.91 21.38
C HIS A 376 -5.62 11.11 21.17
N VAL A 377 -6.96 10.87 21.22
CA VAL A 377 -7.95 11.95 21.06
C VAL A 377 -7.71 13.07 22.07
N GLY A 378 -7.71 14.32 21.60
CA GLY A 378 -7.38 15.50 22.40
C GLY A 378 -5.88 15.79 22.49
N GLY A 379 -5.02 14.92 22.03
CA GLY A 379 -3.58 15.16 21.88
C GLY A 379 -3.25 16.06 20.69
N PRO A 380 -2.03 16.61 20.63
CA PRO A 380 -1.62 17.59 19.61
C PRO A 380 -1.26 16.99 18.26
N VAL A 381 -1.08 15.66 18.14
CA VAL A 381 -0.67 15.02 16.89
C VAL A 381 -1.88 14.74 16.01
N ASP A 382 -1.86 15.26 14.78
CA ASP A 382 -2.84 14.88 13.75
C ASP A 382 -2.42 13.54 13.13
N VAL A 383 -2.99 12.46 13.66
CA VAL A 383 -2.68 11.09 13.21
C VAL A 383 -3.26 10.74 11.84
N PHE A 384 -4.12 11.60 11.27
CA PHE A 384 -4.75 11.37 9.97
C PHE A 384 -4.18 12.23 8.85
N ALA A 385 -3.20 13.10 9.15
CA ALA A 385 -2.54 13.92 8.13
C ALA A 385 -1.94 13.05 7.01
N ASP A 386 -1.24 12.00 7.40
CA ASP A 386 -0.73 10.95 6.53
C ASP A 386 -0.73 9.61 7.28
N ILE A 387 -0.99 8.53 6.59
CA ILE A 387 -0.87 7.15 7.11
C ILE A 387 0.04 6.39 6.17
N ASP A 388 1.14 5.90 6.68
CA ASP A 388 2.08 5.05 5.97
C ASP A 388 2.90 4.18 6.96
N TRP A 389 3.96 3.51 6.49
CA TRP A 389 4.81 2.68 7.33
C TRP A 389 5.52 3.45 8.45
N GLN A 390 5.74 4.76 8.30
CA GLN A 390 6.38 5.66 9.26
C GLN A 390 5.36 6.37 10.16
N ARG A 391 4.08 6.42 9.75
CA ARG A 391 3.01 7.15 10.43
C ARG A 391 1.79 6.24 10.60
N VAL A 392 1.83 5.40 11.61
CA VAL A 392 0.82 4.35 11.88
C VAL A 392 -0.28 4.78 12.88
N GLY A 393 -0.16 5.98 13.46
CA GLY A 393 -1.09 6.46 14.49
C GLY A 393 -2.53 6.56 14.01
N GLY A 394 -2.76 6.90 12.74
CA GLY A 394 -4.09 6.92 12.13
C GLY A 394 -4.72 5.54 12.05
N LEU A 395 -3.95 4.52 11.68
CA LEU A 395 -4.42 3.13 11.66
C LEU A 395 -4.84 2.67 13.06
N ALA A 396 -4.03 2.96 14.08
CA ALA A 396 -4.36 2.69 15.47
C ALA A 396 -5.70 3.34 15.89
N ARG A 397 -5.91 4.60 15.49
CA ARG A 397 -7.13 5.33 15.79
C ARG A 397 -8.36 4.71 15.10
N LEU A 398 -8.22 4.24 13.85
CA LEU A 398 -9.28 3.53 13.14
C LEU A 398 -9.64 2.21 13.84
N HIS A 399 -8.65 1.43 14.29
CA HIS A 399 -8.92 0.20 15.02
C HIS A 399 -9.65 0.46 16.35
N LEU A 400 -9.26 1.49 17.12
CA LEU A 400 -10.01 1.91 18.32
C LEU A 400 -11.45 2.33 18.01
N ALA A 401 -11.70 2.93 16.85
CA ALA A 401 -13.03 3.37 16.46
C ALA A 401 -13.95 2.20 16.06
N LEU A 402 -13.39 1.19 15.37
CA LEU A 402 -14.12 0.14 14.68
C LEU A 402 -14.22 -1.16 15.49
N VAL A 403 -13.16 -1.52 16.22
CA VAL A 403 -13.13 -2.76 17.00
C VAL A 403 -13.88 -2.55 18.33
N PRO A 404 -14.90 -3.39 18.66
CA PRO A 404 -15.62 -3.28 19.91
C PRO A 404 -14.71 -3.38 21.14
N SER A 405 -14.77 -2.41 22.02
CA SER A 405 -13.95 -2.36 23.23
C SER A 405 -14.70 -1.69 24.39
N ARG A 406 -14.10 -1.68 25.59
CA ARG A 406 -14.61 -0.97 26.76
C ARG A 406 -13.98 0.43 26.91
N LEU A 407 -13.51 1.02 25.81
CA LEU A 407 -12.91 2.34 25.82
C LEU A 407 -13.92 3.39 26.27
N PRO A 408 -13.71 4.12 27.38
CA PRO A 408 -14.67 5.11 27.86
C PRO A 408 -14.94 6.26 26.89
N GLU A 409 -13.91 6.69 26.14
CA GLU A 409 -13.97 7.75 25.13
C GLU A 409 -14.23 7.26 23.69
N ALA A 410 -14.82 6.07 23.52
CA ALA A 410 -15.09 5.49 22.21
C ALA A 410 -15.84 6.44 21.25
N ASP A 411 -16.79 7.23 21.77
CA ASP A 411 -17.55 8.18 20.95
C ASP A 411 -16.64 9.33 20.44
N ALA A 412 -15.72 9.82 21.25
CA ALA A 412 -14.75 10.84 20.83
C ALA A 412 -13.77 10.28 19.77
N VAL A 413 -13.36 9.02 19.93
CA VAL A 413 -12.52 8.31 18.95
C VAL A 413 -13.23 8.17 17.60
N ARG A 414 -14.50 7.72 17.61
CA ARG A 414 -15.33 7.61 16.39
C ARG A 414 -15.56 8.97 15.74
N ALA A 415 -15.86 10.00 16.55
CA ALA A 415 -16.02 11.37 16.06
C ALA A 415 -14.74 11.91 15.41
N SER A 416 -13.54 11.58 15.93
CA SER A 416 -12.28 11.99 15.33
C SER A 416 -12.04 11.34 13.95
N ALA A 417 -12.39 10.06 13.79
CA ALA A 417 -12.28 9.36 12.51
C ALA A 417 -13.27 9.91 11.46
N THR A 418 -14.52 10.20 11.85
CA THR A 418 -15.49 10.82 10.94
C THR A 418 -15.13 12.26 10.58
N ALA A 419 -14.57 13.05 11.51
CA ALA A 419 -14.08 14.40 11.22
C ALA A 419 -12.91 14.39 10.21
N ALA A 420 -11.99 13.43 10.35
CA ALA A 420 -10.92 13.22 9.38
C ALA A 420 -11.48 12.86 7.99
N ALA A 421 -12.45 11.95 7.94
CA ALA A 421 -13.14 11.59 6.69
C ALA A 421 -13.85 12.79 6.04
N ASP A 422 -14.48 13.66 6.83
CA ASP A 422 -15.09 14.90 6.33
C ASP A 422 -14.06 15.87 5.74
N ALA A 423 -12.90 16.00 6.37
CA ALA A 423 -11.80 16.81 5.83
C ALA A 423 -11.24 16.23 4.51
N ILE A 424 -11.12 14.90 4.42
CA ILE A 424 -10.72 14.19 3.19
C ILE A 424 -11.73 14.46 2.06
N LEU A 425 -13.04 14.33 2.32
CA LEU A 425 -14.07 14.65 1.33
C LEU A 425 -14.03 16.12 0.89
N ALA A 426 -13.78 17.05 1.82
CA ALA A 426 -13.67 18.47 1.51
C ALA A 426 -12.46 18.75 0.59
N THR A 427 -11.33 18.10 0.84
CA THR A 427 -10.14 18.17 -0.03
C THR A 427 -10.45 17.62 -1.42
N GLN A 428 -11.04 16.43 -1.48
CA GLN A 428 -11.42 15.73 -2.71
C GLN A 428 -12.35 16.57 -3.61
N ALA A 429 -13.35 17.22 -3.04
CA ALA A 429 -14.28 18.09 -3.77
C ALA A 429 -13.58 19.28 -4.45
N GLY A 430 -12.44 19.71 -3.91
CA GLY A 430 -11.58 20.75 -4.50
C GLY A 430 -10.78 20.27 -5.71
N GLN A 431 -10.54 18.95 -5.86
CA GLN A 431 -9.66 18.38 -6.88
C GLN A 431 -10.42 18.05 -8.18
N PRO A 432 -9.98 18.57 -9.34
CA PRO A 432 -10.66 18.31 -10.61
C PRO A 432 -10.64 16.84 -11.06
N PHE A 433 -9.67 16.06 -10.57
CA PHE A 433 -9.56 14.62 -10.82
C PHE A 433 -10.18 13.76 -9.71
N GLY A 434 -10.83 14.37 -8.71
CA GLY A 434 -11.61 13.67 -7.70
C GLY A 434 -10.82 12.82 -6.71
N HIS A 435 -9.55 13.17 -6.45
CA HIS A 435 -8.70 12.46 -5.48
C HIS A 435 -8.47 13.27 -4.21
N PRO A 436 -8.29 12.63 -3.04
CA PRO A 436 -8.11 13.35 -1.78
C PRO A 436 -6.66 13.77 -1.50
N TYR A 437 -5.66 13.23 -2.22
CA TYR A 437 -4.25 13.48 -1.94
C TYR A 437 -3.81 14.84 -2.52
N ALA A 438 -3.72 15.84 -1.64
CA ALA A 438 -3.34 17.21 -2.00
C ALA A 438 -2.35 17.78 -0.97
N PRO A 439 -1.05 17.41 -1.05
CA PRO A 439 -0.03 17.89 -0.13
C PRO A 439 0.05 19.42 -0.12
N HIS A 440 0.26 20.01 1.07
CA HIS A 440 0.24 21.46 1.29
C HIS A 440 1.27 22.22 0.44
N ASP A 441 2.44 21.63 0.21
CA ASP A 441 3.51 22.20 -0.61
C ASP A 441 3.33 21.94 -2.12
N GLY A 442 2.27 21.23 -2.52
CA GLY A 442 1.97 20.84 -3.89
C GLY A 442 2.91 19.80 -4.49
N ARG A 443 3.75 19.15 -3.67
CA ARG A 443 4.70 18.12 -4.10
C ARG A 443 4.15 16.74 -3.73
N TYR A 444 4.21 15.81 -4.66
CA TYR A 444 3.83 14.43 -4.41
C TYR A 444 5.03 13.64 -3.89
N ASP A 445 4.80 12.87 -2.83
CA ASP A 445 5.81 12.04 -2.18
C ASP A 445 5.98 10.68 -2.86
N TRP A 446 7.05 9.99 -2.50
CA TRP A 446 7.26 8.61 -2.90
C TRP A 446 6.14 7.73 -2.33
N GLY A 447 5.49 6.94 -3.19
CA GLY A 447 4.34 6.13 -2.80
C GLY A 447 3.02 6.90 -2.71
N SER A 448 2.88 8.01 -3.45
CA SER A 448 1.69 8.86 -3.43
C SER A 448 0.37 8.11 -3.66
N ASN A 449 0.36 7.03 -4.44
CA ASN A 449 -0.81 6.16 -4.60
C ASN A 449 -1.14 5.38 -3.32
N GLY A 450 -0.13 4.94 -2.57
CA GLY A 450 -0.31 4.31 -1.26
C GLY A 450 -0.87 5.29 -0.22
N LEU A 451 -0.33 6.52 -0.18
CA LEU A 451 -0.84 7.60 0.69
C LEU A 451 -2.30 7.94 0.36
N LEU A 452 -2.63 8.06 -0.92
CA LEU A 452 -4.00 8.27 -1.38
C LEU A 452 -4.93 7.14 -0.91
N LEU A 453 -4.53 5.88 -1.11
CA LEU A 453 -5.33 4.71 -0.71
C LEU A 453 -5.52 4.65 0.81
N ASN A 454 -4.54 5.06 1.61
CA ASN A 454 -4.68 5.15 3.06
C ASN A 454 -5.70 6.23 3.48
N GLN A 455 -5.80 7.36 2.74
CA GLN A 455 -6.89 8.31 2.95
C GLN A 455 -8.26 7.71 2.57
N LEU A 456 -8.31 6.91 1.50
CA LEU A 456 -9.53 6.18 1.15
C LEU A 456 -9.92 5.14 2.22
N THR A 457 -8.94 4.53 2.89
CA THR A 457 -9.19 3.64 4.04
C THR A 457 -9.91 4.38 5.17
N VAL A 458 -9.58 5.67 5.43
CA VAL A 458 -10.30 6.50 6.42
C VAL A 458 -11.75 6.74 5.99
N LEU A 459 -12.02 7.00 4.71
CA LEU A 459 -13.39 7.09 4.17
C LEU A 459 -14.16 5.78 4.36
N GLY A 460 -13.50 4.64 4.07
CA GLY A 460 -14.08 3.32 4.27
C GLY A 460 -14.44 3.04 5.74
N ALA A 461 -13.58 3.45 6.66
CA ALA A 461 -13.83 3.36 8.10
C ALA A 461 -15.03 4.21 8.52
N ALA A 462 -15.10 5.46 8.06
CA ALA A 462 -16.24 6.35 8.34
C ALA A 462 -17.54 5.80 7.77
N TRP A 463 -17.51 5.21 6.57
CA TRP A 463 -18.67 4.52 6.01
C TRP A 463 -19.08 3.32 6.87
N SER A 464 -18.15 2.52 7.33
CA SER A 464 -18.41 1.38 8.23
C SER A 464 -19.00 1.81 9.57
N LEU A 465 -18.58 2.96 10.11
CA LEU A 465 -19.06 3.51 11.38
C LEU A 465 -20.46 4.10 11.29
N THR A 466 -20.79 4.77 10.18
CA THR A 466 -21.99 5.61 10.07
C THR A 466 -23.06 5.08 9.13
N GLY A 467 -22.67 4.28 8.12
CA GLY A 467 -23.53 3.87 7.02
C GLY A 467 -23.86 4.99 6.02
N GLU A 468 -23.27 6.20 6.16
CA GLU A 468 -23.56 7.33 5.29
C GLU A 468 -22.93 7.14 3.90
N SER A 469 -23.76 7.18 2.86
CA SER A 469 -23.33 6.91 1.46
C SER A 469 -22.26 7.88 0.97
N ARG A 470 -22.21 9.12 1.48
CA ARG A 470 -21.20 10.11 1.06
C ARG A 470 -19.75 9.62 1.22
N TYR A 471 -19.47 8.81 2.24
CA TYR A 471 -18.13 8.23 2.45
C TYR A 471 -17.84 7.11 1.45
N ARG A 472 -18.83 6.25 1.14
CA ARG A 472 -18.73 5.25 0.07
C ARG A 472 -18.51 5.92 -1.29
N ASP A 473 -19.26 6.98 -1.55
CA ASP A 473 -19.23 7.69 -2.82
C ASP A 473 -17.86 8.38 -3.02
N GLY A 474 -17.31 9.02 -1.97
CA GLY A 474 -15.96 9.56 -1.99
C GLY A 474 -14.87 8.48 -2.12
N LEU A 475 -15.05 7.33 -1.46
CA LEU A 475 -14.17 6.18 -1.61
C LEU A 475 -14.11 5.70 -3.08
N ALA A 476 -15.26 5.56 -3.73
CA ALA A 476 -15.35 5.17 -5.13
C ALA A 476 -14.73 6.22 -6.07
N GLU A 477 -15.00 7.50 -5.85
CA GLU A 477 -14.43 8.60 -6.64
C GLU A 477 -12.89 8.68 -6.51
N GLY A 478 -12.33 8.44 -5.32
CA GLY A 478 -10.87 8.38 -5.14
C GLY A 478 -10.24 7.21 -5.90
N MET A 479 -10.92 6.08 -6.01
CA MET A 479 -10.47 4.96 -6.85
C MET A 479 -10.52 5.26 -8.34
N ASP A 480 -11.38 6.18 -8.79
CA ASP A 480 -11.38 6.63 -10.19
C ASP A 480 -10.02 7.22 -10.59
N TYR A 481 -9.36 7.97 -9.68
CA TYR A 481 -8.03 8.51 -9.92
C TYR A 481 -6.98 7.38 -10.10
N VAL A 482 -6.96 6.40 -9.21
CA VAL A 482 -6.03 5.27 -9.28
C VAL A 482 -6.20 4.47 -10.58
N LEU A 483 -7.43 4.38 -11.08
CA LEU A 483 -7.82 3.57 -12.22
C LEU A 483 -7.97 4.36 -13.53
N GLY A 484 -7.44 5.61 -13.61
CA GLY A 484 -7.29 6.31 -14.89
C GLY A 484 -7.88 7.71 -14.97
N ARG A 485 -8.71 8.17 -14.03
CA ARG A 485 -9.17 9.58 -13.96
C ARG A 485 -8.07 10.45 -13.33
N ASN A 486 -6.92 10.55 -13.97
CA ASN A 486 -5.75 11.31 -13.53
C ASN A 486 -5.11 12.08 -14.69
N ALA A 487 -4.12 12.90 -14.39
CA ALA A 487 -3.46 13.75 -15.40
C ALA A 487 -2.90 12.96 -16.59
N LEU A 488 -2.45 11.73 -16.36
CA LEU A 488 -1.83 10.88 -17.37
C LEU A 488 -2.83 9.98 -18.12
N GLY A 489 -4.05 9.78 -17.58
CA GLY A 489 -5.03 8.84 -18.13
C GLY A 489 -4.54 7.40 -18.10
N VAL A 490 -3.82 7.02 -17.05
CA VAL A 490 -3.21 5.72 -16.85
C VAL A 490 -3.78 5.06 -15.60
N SER A 491 -4.18 3.81 -15.68
CA SER A 491 -4.44 3.01 -14.48
C SER A 491 -3.11 2.61 -13.85
N TYR A 492 -2.91 2.96 -12.57
CA TYR A 492 -1.72 2.60 -11.81
C TYR A 492 -1.73 1.15 -11.31
N VAL A 493 -2.72 0.36 -11.68
CA VAL A 493 -2.87 -1.04 -11.29
C VAL A 493 -2.72 -1.95 -12.50
N THR A 494 -1.70 -2.81 -12.50
CA THR A 494 -1.41 -3.73 -13.60
C THR A 494 -2.62 -4.57 -13.99
N GLY A 495 -2.95 -4.57 -15.29
CA GLY A 495 -4.01 -5.39 -15.87
C GLY A 495 -5.44 -4.96 -15.55
N HIS A 496 -5.63 -3.83 -14.86
CA HIS A 496 -6.94 -3.24 -14.57
C HIS A 496 -7.08 -1.88 -15.27
N GLY A 497 -7.64 -1.90 -16.47
CA GLY A 497 -7.81 -0.75 -17.36
C GLY A 497 -7.19 -0.98 -18.73
N ALA A 498 -7.65 -0.24 -19.73
CA ALA A 498 -7.16 -0.33 -21.10
C ALA A 498 -5.72 0.20 -21.25
N ARG A 499 -5.32 1.12 -20.38
CA ARG A 499 -3.99 1.76 -20.30
C ARG A 499 -3.39 1.56 -18.92
N SER A 500 -3.28 0.32 -18.47
CA SER A 500 -2.66 0.02 -17.19
C SER A 500 -1.13 -0.02 -17.31
N VAL A 501 -0.45 0.35 -16.22
CA VAL A 501 0.99 0.17 -16.05
C VAL A 501 1.36 -1.32 -16.13
N HIS A 502 2.58 -1.62 -16.58
CA HIS A 502 3.05 -3.00 -16.75
C HIS A 502 4.58 -3.16 -16.72
N ASN A 503 5.33 -2.09 -16.45
CA ASN A 503 6.79 -2.10 -16.35
C ASN A 503 7.27 -1.59 -14.99
N GLN A 504 6.56 -1.91 -13.91
CA GLN A 504 6.99 -1.50 -12.58
C GLN A 504 8.37 -2.12 -12.24
N HIS A 505 9.14 -1.37 -11.47
CA HIS A 505 10.46 -1.79 -11.01
C HIS A 505 10.37 -3.06 -10.16
N SER A 506 10.99 -4.13 -10.66
CA SER A 506 11.16 -5.40 -9.97
C SER A 506 12.30 -6.19 -10.58
N ARG A 507 13.00 -6.96 -9.76
CA ARG A 507 14.11 -7.81 -10.20
C ARG A 507 13.65 -9.06 -10.92
N TRP A 508 12.44 -9.57 -10.68
CA TRP A 508 11.94 -10.82 -11.28
C TRP A 508 10.70 -10.64 -12.16
N TYR A 509 9.95 -9.56 -12.04
CA TYR A 509 8.92 -9.17 -12.99
C TYR A 509 9.52 -8.16 -13.97
N ALA A 510 10.50 -8.62 -14.73
CA ALA A 510 11.43 -7.74 -15.45
C ALA A 510 11.31 -7.85 -16.98
N HIS A 511 10.10 -8.01 -17.52
CA HIS A 511 9.84 -8.20 -18.95
C HIS A 511 10.50 -7.14 -19.84
N GLN A 512 10.49 -5.87 -19.42
CA GLN A 512 11.11 -4.78 -20.18
C GLN A 512 12.64 -4.97 -20.31
N ALA A 513 13.30 -5.58 -19.31
CA ALA A 513 14.73 -5.87 -19.32
C ALA A 513 15.05 -7.20 -19.99
N ASP A 514 14.19 -8.21 -19.81
CA ASP A 514 14.29 -9.54 -20.43
C ASP A 514 12.88 -10.03 -20.84
N PRO A 515 12.55 -10.07 -22.14
CA PRO A 515 11.24 -10.50 -22.63
C PRO A 515 10.83 -11.95 -22.30
N ARG A 516 11.74 -12.75 -21.74
CA ARG A 516 11.43 -14.11 -21.25
C ARG A 516 10.78 -14.10 -19.88
N LEU A 517 10.92 -13.01 -19.15
CA LEU A 517 10.33 -12.81 -17.81
C LEU A 517 8.95 -12.18 -17.92
N PRO A 518 8.08 -12.37 -16.94
CA PRO A 518 6.76 -11.75 -16.93
C PRO A 518 6.82 -10.25 -16.62
N HIS A 519 5.77 -9.54 -17.01
CA HIS A 519 5.43 -8.25 -16.42
C HIS A 519 4.98 -8.43 -14.96
N PRO A 520 4.98 -7.38 -14.12
CA PRO A 520 4.33 -7.43 -12.81
C PRO A 520 2.91 -8.01 -12.88
N PRO A 521 2.48 -8.75 -11.85
CA PRO A 521 1.19 -9.46 -11.91
C PRO A 521 0.01 -8.50 -11.90
N ARG A 522 -1.12 -8.97 -12.46
CA ARG A 522 -2.39 -8.26 -12.35
C ARG A 522 -2.68 -7.93 -10.88
N GLY A 523 -3.12 -6.71 -10.61
CA GLY A 523 -3.39 -6.23 -9.27
C GLY A 523 -2.18 -5.63 -8.53
N ALA A 524 -0.98 -5.64 -9.14
CA ALA A 524 0.17 -4.91 -8.61
C ALA A 524 -0.02 -3.40 -8.79
N LEU A 525 0.12 -2.64 -7.71
CA LEU A 525 0.02 -1.19 -7.69
C LEU A 525 1.39 -0.56 -7.90
N SER A 526 1.48 0.43 -8.78
CA SER A 526 2.64 1.32 -8.88
C SER A 526 2.63 2.38 -7.77
N GLY A 527 3.81 2.75 -7.26
CA GLY A 527 3.97 3.80 -6.24
C GLY A 527 3.34 5.14 -6.61
N GLY A 528 3.32 5.47 -7.90
CA GLY A 528 2.66 6.67 -8.41
C GLY A 528 3.57 7.89 -8.54
N PRO A 529 3.03 9.03 -8.94
CA PRO A 529 3.79 10.24 -9.16
C PRO A 529 4.61 10.66 -7.93
N ASN A 530 5.89 11.04 -8.16
CA ASN A 530 6.79 11.52 -7.12
C ASN A 530 7.56 12.75 -7.62
N SER A 531 7.35 13.89 -6.99
CA SER A 531 7.97 15.15 -7.36
C SER A 531 9.48 15.21 -7.11
N ALA A 532 10.03 14.29 -6.29
CA ALA A 532 11.46 14.23 -6.05
C ALA A 532 12.23 13.58 -7.21
N THR A 533 11.59 12.70 -8.00
CA THR A 533 12.19 11.96 -9.13
C THR A 533 13.61 11.47 -8.80
N PRO A 534 13.80 10.62 -7.76
CA PRO A 534 15.10 10.36 -7.15
C PRO A 534 16.03 9.47 -7.99
N ASP A 535 15.50 8.79 -9.01
CA ASP A 535 16.27 7.93 -9.90
C ASP A 535 16.63 8.62 -11.22
N PRO A 536 17.71 8.19 -11.90
CA PRO A 536 18.16 8.83 -13.14
C PRO A 536 17.15 8.80 -14.29
N VAL A 537 16.28 7.76 -14.35
CA VAL A 537 15.29 7.59 -15.43
C VAL A 537 14.15 8.59 -15.24
N SER A 538 13.55 8.61 -14.05
CA SER A 538 12.48 9.55 -13.73
C SER A 538 12.97 11.00 -13.76
N ALA A 539 14.16 11.29 -13.21
CA ALA A 539 14.75 12.62 -13.24
C ALA A 539 14.92 13.16 -14.68
N ALA A 540 15.39 12.29 -15.59
CA ALA A 540 15.60 12.67 -16.99
C ALA A 540 14.29 12.82 -17.79
N ALA A 541 13.29 11.96 -17.51
CA ALA A 541 12.06 11.89 -18.30
C ALA A 541 10.98 12.87 -17.81
N VAL A 542 10.81 13.02 -16.49
CA VAL A 542 9.66 13.72 -15.88
C VAL A 542 10.06 14.69 -14.76
N GLY A 543 11.35 14.86 -14.50
CA GLY A 543 11.84 15.79 -13.48
C GLY A 543 11.41 17.23 -13.76
N GLY A 544 10.83 17.90 -12.75
CA GLY A 544 10.36 19.28 -12.85
C GLY A 544 9.01 19.48 -13.54
N LEU A 545 8.34 18.40 -13.95
CA LEU A 545 6.95 18.47 -14.42
C LEU A 545 5.97 18.72 -13.24
N PRO A 546 4.72 19.14 -13.51
CA PRO A 546 3.67 19.20 -12.51
C PRO A 546 3.53 17.88 -11.74
N ALA A 547 3.18 17.95 -10.45
CA ALA A 547 3.27 16.81 -9.53
C ALA A 547 2.61 15.52 -10.04
N GLN A 548 1.38 15.60 -10.58
CA GLN A 548 0.68 14.43 -11.15
C GLN A 548 1.33 13.88 -12.44
N GLN A 549 2.22 14.64 -13.07
CA GLN A 549 2.94 14.22 -14.29
C GLN A 549 4.32 13.63 -13.98
N CYS A 550 4.79 13.67 -12.71
CA CYS A 550 6.07 13.10 -12.29
C CYS A 550 6.02 11.58 -12.20
N PHE A 551 5.63 10.92 -13.29
CA PHE A 551 5.49 9.47 -13.40
C PHE A 551 5.82 8.96 -14.80
N ILE A 552 6.49 7.82 -14.89
CA ILE A 552 6.75 7.10 -16.15
C ILE A 552 6.71 5.59 -15.88
N ASP A 553 6.05 4.82 -16.77
CA ASP A 553 5.99 3.35 -16.70
C ASP A 553 7.26 2.75 -17.32
N ASP A 554 8.35 2.79 -16.56
CA ASP A 554 9.65 2.24 -16.94
C ASP A 554 10.30 1.51 -15.76
N ILE A 555 10.85 0.33 -16.01
CA ILE A 555 11.46 -0.53 -14.97
C ILE A 555 12.65 0.14 -14.27
N GLY A 556 13.32 1.08 -14.92
CA GLY A 556 14.43 1.85 -14.34
C GLY A 556 13.98 3.01 -13.45
N ALA A 557 12.68 3.38 -13.48
CA ALA A 557 12.13 4.52 -12.76
C ALA A 557 11.62 4.14 -11.37
N TRP A 558 12.48 3.56 -10.52
CA TRP A 558 12.09 3.00 -9.22
C TRP A 558 11.45 4.02 -8.27
N GLY A 559 11.84 5.28 -8.34
CA GLY A 559 11.30 6.32 -7.46
C GLY A 559 9.85 6.72 -7.73
N VAL A 560 9.27 6.33 -8.88
CA VAL A 560 7.90 6.64 -9.29
C VAL A 560 7.10 5.41 -9.69
N ASN A 561 7.75 4.30 -10.06
CA ASN A 561 7.12 3.14 -10.67
C ASN A 561 7.52 1.79 -9.99
N GLU A 562 7.74 1.78 -8.70
CA GLU A 562 7.99 0.56 -7.95
C GLU A 562 6.70 -0.08 -7.47
N ILE A 563 6.75 -1.38 -7.15
CA ILE A 563 5.71 -2.13 -6.44
C ILE A 563 6.15 -2.32 -4.99
N THR A 564 5.22 -2.37 -4.03
CA THR A 564 5.53 -2.77 -2.65
C THR A 564 4.30 -3.27 -1.89
N VAL A 565 4.52 -4.11 -0.88
CA VAL A 565 3.47 -4.72 -0.07
C VAL A 565 2.63 -3.68 0.68
N ASN A 566 3.26 -2.62 1.22
CA ASN A 566 2.56 -1.61 2.01
C ASN A 566 1.71 -0.63 1.19
N TRP A 567 1.86 -0.58 -0.14
CA TRP A 567 0.93 0.15 -1.03
C TRP A 567 -0.18 -0.77 -1.55
N ASN A 568 0.14 -2.05 -1.76
CA ASN A 568 -0.86 -3.03 -2.21
C ASN A 568 -1.87 -3.38 -1.10
N ALA A 569 -1.48 -3.31 0.18
CA ALA A 569 -2.36 -3.64 1.30
C ALA A 569 -3.59 -2.72 1.39
N PRO A 570 -3.48 -1.38 1.37
CA PRO A 570 -4.66 -0.52 1.32
C PRO A 570 -5.45 -0.68 0.01
N LEU A 571 -4.82 -1.02 -1.13
CA LEU A 571 -5.56 -1.35 -2.36
C LEU A 571 -6.47 -2.57 -2.16
N VAL A 572 -5.97 -3.64 -1.51
CA VAL A 572 -6.78 -4.82 -1.17
C VAL A 572 -7.97 -4.42 -0.31
N GLN A 573 -7.74 -3.62 0.74
CA GLN A 573 -8.75 -3.22 1.70
C GLN A 573 -9.84 -2.35 1.05
N VAL A 574 -9.44 -1.33 0.27
CA VAL A 574 -10.37 -0.43 -0.45
C VAL A 574 -11.16 -1.19 -1.52
N ALA A 575 -10.49 -2.04 -2.31
CA ALA A 575 -11.16 -2.85 -3.33
C ALA A 575 -12.15 -3.85 -2.73
N ALA A 576 -11.82 -4.45 -1.57
CA ALA A 576 -12.73 -5.34 -0.84
C ALA A 576 -13.97 -4.63 -0.32
N LEU A 577 -13.83 -3.40 0.21
CA LEU A 577 -14.93 -2.54 0.60
C LEU A 577 -15.87 -2.24 -0.57
N LEU A 578 -15.32 -1.82 -1.70
CA LEU A 578 -16.10 -1.49 -2.90
C LEU A 578 -16.74 -2.73 -3.53
N ALA A 579 -16.11 -3.89 -3.46
CA ALA A 579 -16.68 -5.15 -3.95
C ALA A 579 -17.98 -5.56 -3.23
N GLY A 580 -18.13 -5.15 -1.97
CA GLY A 580 -19.35 -5.37 -1.18
C GLY A 580 -20.33 -4.18 -1.14
N ALA A 581 -19.97 -3.05 -1.78
CA ALA A 581 -20.71 -1.78 -1.65
C ALA A 581 -22.10 -1.81 -2.32
N VAL A 582 -22.25 -2.62 -3.36
CA VAL A 582 -23.53 -2.78 -4.09
C VAL A 582 -23.86 -4.27 -4.13
N ARG A 583 -25.05 -4.63 -3.68
CA ARG A 583 -25.50 -6.03 -3.83
C ARG A 583 -25.98 -6.27 -5.26
N PRO A 584 -25.57 -7.38 -5.91
CA PRO A 584 -26.17 -7.75 -7.19
C PRO A 584 -27.68 -7.83 -7.03
N ALA A 585 -28.42 -7.33 -8.02
CA ALA A 585 -29.87 -7.54 -8.09
C ALA A 585 -30.12 -9.05 -8.04
N ARG A 586 -30.94 -9.52 -7.08
CA ARG A 586 -31.32 -10.93 -6.94
C ARG A 586 -32.32 -11.33 -8.03
#